data_f90cb5358687d2be7eeadb1a380f6292
#
_entry.id   f90cb5358687d2be7eeadb1a380f6292
#
_cell.length_a   1.000
_cell.length_b   1.000
_cell.length_c   1.000
_cell.angle_alpha   90.00
_cell.angle_beta   90.00
_cell.angle_gamma   90.00
#
_symmetry.space_group_name_H-M   'P 1'
#
loop_
_entity.id
_entity.type
_entity.pdbx_description
1 polymer ?
#
loop_
_entity_poly.entity_id
_entity_poly.type
_entity_poly.pdbx_seq_one_letter_code
_entity_poly.pdbx_strand_id
1 'polypeptide(L)'
;MEYLITNVTELNTKKSRVEINYDMEIALYKGELRRFHIKRDEFLSEEHYHEIMDEILPKRARERCLNLLARRSMTEKEIRRKLKEGFYPEEII
;
A
#
# COMPACT_ATOMS: atom_id res chain seq x y z
N MET A 1 1.79 -17.33 9.41
CA MET A 1 1.46 -16.05 10.04
C MET A 1 0.09 -15.59 9.55
N GLU A 2 -0.72 -15.03 10.42
CA GLU A 2 -2.06 -14.57 10.05
C GLU A 2 -2.05 -13.06 9.83
N TYR A 3 -2.83 -12.61 8.85
CA TYR A 3 -2.94 -11.21 8.47
C TYR A 3 -4.38 -10.75 8.67
N LEU A 4 -4.67 -10.27 9.86
CA LEU A 4 -6.01 -9.77 10.18
C LEU A 4 -6.16 -8.34 9.68
N ILE A 5 -7.22 -8.10 8.91
CA ILE A 5 -7.55 -6.75 8.47
C ILE A 5 -8.28 -6.06 9.61
N THR A 6 -7.60 -5.12 10.26
CA THR A 6 -8.10 -4.48 11.47
C THR A 6 -8.84 -3.17 11.21
N ASN A 7 -8.62 -2.57 10.05
CA ASN A 7 -9.40 -1.39 9.65
C ASN A 7 -9.29 -1.17 8.14
N VAL A 8 -10.34 -0.58 7.57
CA VAL A 8 -10.36 -0.13 6.18
C VAL A 8 -10.98 1.26 6.17
N THR A 9 -10.21 2.27 5.76
CA THR A 9 -10.63 3.67 5.78
C THR A 9 -10.53 4.27 4.38
N GLU A 10 -11.58 4.87 3.90
CA GLU A 10 -11.56 5.55 2.62
C GLU A 10 -10.64 6.77 2.67
N LEU A 11 -9.70 6.84 1.74
CA LEU A 11 -8.79 7.99 1.59
C LEU A 11 -9.33 8.99 0.58
N ASN A 12 -9.87 8.49 -0.52
CA ASN A 12 -10.50 9.29 -1.57
C ASN A 12 -11.42 8.39 -2.39
N THR A 13 -11.93 8.89 -3.52
CA THR A 13 -12.86 8.12 -4.35
C THR A 13 -12.26 6.86 -4.96
N LYS A 14 -10.92 6.77 -5.05
CA LYS A 14 -10.22 5.66 -5.70
C LYS A 14 -9.51 4.72 -4.75
N LYS A 15 -9.02 5.22 -3.62
CA LYS A 15 -8.14 4.49 -2.71
C LYS A 15 -8.68 4.39 -1.30
N SER A 16 -8.31 3.31 -0.63
CA SER A 16 -8.58 3.11 0.79
C SER A 16 -7.30 2.73 1.52
N ARG A 17 -7.22 3.12 2.79
CA ARG A 17 -6.14 2.68 3.68
C ARG A 17 -6.58 1.38 4.32
N VAL A 18 -5.71 0.38 4.28
CA VAL A 18 -5.95 -0.92 4.89
C VAL A 18 -4.96 -1.11 6.02
N GLU A 19 -5.46 -1.35 7.22
CA GLU A 19 -4.64 -1.63 8.40
C GLU A 19 -4.61 -3.13 8.63
N ILE A 20 -3.42 -3.68 8.83
CA ILE A 20 -3.22 -5.10 9.04
C ILE A 20 -2.54 -5.31 10.40
N ASN A 21 -3.11 -6.18 11.21
CA ASN A 21 -2.56 -6.55 12.53
C ASN A 21 -2.29 -5.33 13.45
N TYR A 22 -3.12 -4.29 13.34
CA TYR A 22 -3.05 -3.06 14.15
C TYR A 22 -1.78 -2.22 13.98
N ASP A 23 -0.84 -2.61 13.14
CA ASP A 23 0.42 -1.89 13.01
C ASP A 23 0.82 -1.55 11.58
N MET A 24 0.49 -2.35 10.61
CA MET A 24 0.86 -2.11 9.22
C MET A 24 -0.26 -1.38 8.48
N GLU A 25 0.09 -0.33 7.74
CA GLU A 25 -0.86 0.40 6.90
C GLU A 25 -0.39 0.41 5.45
N ILE A 26 -1.32 0.14 4.54
CA ILE A 26 -1.07 0.19 3.11
C ILE A 26 -2.24 0.87 2.43
N ALA A 27 -2.01 1.42 1.24
CA ALA A 27 -3.09 1.99 0.42
C ALA A 27 -3.35 1.09 -0.78
N LEU A 28 -4.61 0.74 -1.00
CA LEU A 28 -5.03 -0.08 -2.12
C LEU A 28 -6.17 0.61 -2.88
N TYR A 29 -6.26 0.33 -4.17
CA TYR A 29 -7.41 0.78 -4.95
C TYR A 29 -8.65 -0.02 -4.57
N LYS A 30 -9.81 0.59 -4.72
CA LYS A 30 -11.08 -0.08 -4.38
C LYS A 30 -11.31 -1.36 -5.19
N GLY A 31 -10.83 -1.41 -6.43
CA GLY A 31 -10.88 -2.63 -7.23
C GLY A 31 -10.04 -3.75 -6.64
N GLU A 32 -8.93 -3.39 -5.99
CA GLU A 32 -8.07 -4.37 -5.32
C GLU A 32 -8.71 -4.91 -4.04
N LEU A 33 -9.46 -4.06 -3.33
CA LEU A 33 -10.22 -4.51 -2.16
C LEU A 33 -11.21 -5.61 -2.57
N ARG A 34 -11.88 -5.44 -3.70
CA ARG A 34 -12.80 -6.46 -4.22
C ARG A 34 -12.06 -7.69 -4.71
N ARG A 35 -10.96 -7.49 -5.43
CA ARG A 35 -10.16 -8.60 -5.98
C ARG A 35 -9.63 -9.54 -4.90
N PHE A 36 -9.16 -8.98 -3.79
CA PHE A 36 -8.58 -9.75 -2.71
C PHE A 36 -9.56 -10.04 -1.56
N HIS A 37 -10.82 -9.67 -1.72
CA HIS A 37 -11.85 -9.85 -0.69
C HIS A 37 -11.47 -9.22 0.65
N ILE A 38 -10.93 -7.99 0.60
CA ILE A 38 -10.47 -7.30 1.79
C ILE A 38 -11.63 -6.64 2.50
N LYS A 39 -11.88 -7.07 3.74
CA LYS A 39 -12.91 -6.51 4.61
C LYS A 39 -12.40 -6.46 6.05
N ARG A 40 -12.88 -5.45 6.78
CA ARG A 40 -12.55 -5.33 8.21
C ARG A 40 -12.96 -6.59 8.96
N ASP A 41 -12.13 -6.98 9.92
CA ASP A 41 -12.31 -8.17 10.78
C ASP A 41 -12.20 -9.52 10.07
N GLU A 42 -11.77 -9.53 8.81
CA GLU A 42 -11.49 -10.76 8.07
C GLU A 42 -10.00 -10.94 7.86
N PHE A 43 -9.58 -12.18 7.65
CA PHE A 43 -8.17 -12.48 7.40
C PHE A 43 -7.86 -12.41 5.91
N LEU A 44 -6.70 -11.81 5.61
CA LEU A 44 -6.13 -11.84 4.27
C LEU A 44 -5.29 -13.11 4.15
N SER A 45 -5.45 -13.86 3.06
CA SER A 45 -4.66 -15.06 2.85
C SER A 45 -3.18 -14.73 2.70
N GLU A 46 -2.32 -15.66 3.07
CA GLU A 46 -0.88 -15.48 2.94
C GLU A 46 -0.47 -15.27 1.48
N GLU A 47 -1.10 -16.00 0.56
CA GLU A 47 -0.87 -15.85 -0.87
C GLU A 47 -1.20 -14.43 -1.35
N HIS A 48 -2.36 -13.90 -0.96
CA HIS A 48 -2.75 -12.54 -1.32
C HIS A 48 -1.84 -11.49 -0.68
N TYR A 49 -1.46 -11.71 0.57
CA TYR A 49 -0.54 -10.83 1.27
C TYR A 49 0.78 -10.71 0.52
N HIS A 50 1.36 -11.83 0.12
CA HIS A 50 2.62 -11.84 -0.62
C HIS A 50 2.49 -11.22 -2.01
N GLU A 51 1.37 -11.44 -2.69
CA GLU A 51 1.15 -10.78 -3.98
C GLU A 51 1.12 -9.26 -3.82
N ILE A 52 0.45 -8.76 -2.80
CA ILE A 52 0.36 -7.33 -2.53
C ILE A 52 1.74 -6.76 -2.15
N MET A 53 2.41 -7.39 -1.19
CA MET A 53 3.65 -6.85 -0.62
C MET A 53 4.87 -7.06 -1.51
N ASP A 54 4.92 -8.16 -2.27
CA ASP A 54 6.10 -8.52 -3.04
C ASP A 54 6.01 -8.12 -4.51
N GLU A 55 4.81 -7.91 -5.04
CA GLU A 55 4.59 -7.61 -6.46
C GLU A 55 3.89 -6.27 -6.68
N ILE A 56 2.70 -6.09 -6.11
CA ILE A 56 1.87 -4.91 -6.40
C ILE A 56 2.47 -3.63 -5.86
N LEU A 57 2.76 -3.58 -4.57
CA LEU A 57 3.26 -2.36 -3.94
C LEU A 57 4.67 -1.97 -4.40
N PRO A 58 5.62 -2.91 -4.57
CA PRO A 58 6.93 -2.55 -5.10
C PRO A 58 6.87 -1.96 -6.51
N LYS A 59 6.05 -2.53 -7.37
CA LYS A 59 5.87 -2.01 -8.73
C LYS A 59 5.28 -0.60 -8.70
N ARG A 60 4.26 -0.39 -7.89
CA ARG A 60 3.61 0.91 -7.74
C ARG A 60 4.55 1.94 -7.14
N ALA A 61 5.38 1.56 -6.16
CA ALA A 61 6.37 2.45 -5.57
C ALA A 61 7.39 2.90 -6.61
N ARG A 62 7.87 1.99 -7.47
CA ARG A 62 8.78 2.33 -8.56
C ARG A 62 8.14 3.30 -9.54
N GLU A 63 6.91 3.07 -9.94
CA GLU A 63 6.17 3.95 -10.85
C GLU A 63 6.00 5.33 -10.23
N ARG A 64 5.69 5.40 -8.93
CA ARG A 64 5.56 6.67 -8.22
C ARG A 64 6.89 7.43 -8.17
N CYS A 65 8.00 6.73 -7.91
CA CYS A 65 9.33 7.34 -7.93
C CYS A 65 9.65 7.94 -9.30
N LEU A 66 9.40 7.20 -10.37
CA LEU A 66 9.64 7.68 -11.73
C LEU A 66 8.80 8.91 -12.05
N ASN A 67 7.54 8.91 -11.65
CA ASN A 67 6.66 10.06 -11.85
C ASN A 67 7.13 11.28 -11.09
N LEU A 68 7.59 11.13 -9.86
CA LEU A 68 8.11 12.23 -9.05
C LEU A 68 9.38 12.82 -9.68
N LEU A 69 10.30 11.97 -10.12
CA LEU A 69 11.54 12.40 -10.76
C LEU A 69 11.30 13.08 -12.11
N ALA A 70 10.27 12.63 -12.84
CA ALA A 70 9.92 13.25 -14.13
C ALA A 70 9.41 14.69 -13.99
N ARG A 71 8.86 15.05 -12.84
CA ARG A 71 8.32 16.39 -12.60
C ARG A 71 9.40 17.38 -12.19
N ARG A 72 10.34 16.94 -11.36
CA ARG A 72 11.47 17.74 -10.91
C ARG A 72 12.50 16.84 -10.25
N SER A 73 13.72 17.33 -10.11
CA SER A 73 14.74 16.63 -9.33
C SER A 73 14.34 16.61 -7.86
N MET A 74 14.44 15.45 -7.24
CA MET A 74 14.11 15.25 -5.84
C MET A 74 15.25 14.50 -5.15
N THR A 75 15.50 14.82 -3.89
CA THR A 75 16.47 14.08 -3.11
C THR A 75 15.86 12.73 -2.70
N GLU A 76 16.73 11.79 -2.34
CA GLU A 76 16.28 10.50 -1.81
C GLU A 76 15.37 10.69 -0.60
N LYS A 77 15.71 11.63 0.28
CA LYS A 77 14.92 11.93 1.47
C LYS A 77 13.51 12.41 1.12
N GLU A 78 13.38 13.28 0.11
CA GLU A 78 12.08 13.76 -0.35
C GLU A 78 11.23 12.65 -0.94
N ILE A 79 11.85 11.77 -1.74
CA ILE A 79 11.15 10.62 -2.34
C ILE A 79 10.66 9.68 -1.25
N ARG A 80 11.49 9.36 -0.27
CA ARG A 80 11.10 8.51 0.85
C ARG A 80 9.92 9.10 1.62
N ARG A 81 9.95 10.40 1.87
CA ARG A 81 8.84 11.10 2.54
C ARG A 81 7.54 10.99 1.74
N LYS A 82 7.61 11.19 0.43
CA LYS A 82 6.43 11.08 -0.44
C LYS A 82 5.86 9.66 -0.48
N LEU A 83 6.72 8.65 -0.48
CA LEU A 83 6.27 7.27 -0.42
C LEU A 83 5.61 6.95 0.92
N LYS A 84 6.13 7.44 2.02
CA LYS A 84 5.49 7.28 3.33
C LYS A 84 4.12 7.94 3.38
N GLU A 85 3.97 9.11 2.79
CA GLU A 85 2.67 9.79 2.70
C GLU A 85 1.65 8.96 1.92
N GLY A 86 2.12 8.15 0.96
CA GLY A 86 1.28 7.22 0.19
C GLY A 86 1.06 5.87 0.85
N PHE A 87 1.46 5.71 2.11
CA PHE A 87 1.32 4.47 2.89
C PHE A 87 2.09 3.29 2.33
N TYR A 88 3.26 3.54 1.72
CA TYR A 88 4.16 2.45 1.33
C TYR A 88 4.95 1.98 2.55
N PRO A 89 5.00 0.67 2.81
CA PRO A 89 5.78 0.14 3.94
C PRO A 89 7.27 0.46 3.83
N GLU A 90 7.93 0.62 4.97
CA GLU A 90 9.36 0.90 5.04
C GLU A 90 10.21 -0.08 4.23
N GLU A 91 9.87 -1.35 4.27
CA GLU A 91 10.60 -2.40 3.59
C GLU A 91 10.53 -2.29 2.06
N ILE A 92 9.59 -1.50 1.54
CA ILE A 92 9.43 -1.27 0.10
C ILE A 92 10.16 0.02 -0.30
N ILE A 93 10.26 0.95 0.63
CA ILE A 93 10.96 2.21 0.43
C ILE A 93 12.49 2.00 0.48
#